data_0923705b37ebc35aee68f72349aa219b
#
_entry.id   0923705b37ebc35aee68f72349aa219b
#
_cell.length_a   1.000
_cell.length_b   1.000
_cell.length_c   1.000
_cell.angle_alpha   90.00
_cell.angle_beta   90.00
_cell.angle_gamma   90.00
#
_symmetry.space_group_name_H-M   'P 1'
#
loop_
_entity.id
_entity.type
_entity.pdbx_description
1 polymer ?
#
loop_
_entity_poly.entity_id
_entity_poly.type
_entity_poly.pdbx_seq_one_letter_code
_entity_poly.pdbx_strand_id
1 'polypeptide(L)'
;MKQKGICMKRIIYIVTACAFLSVSTAKAQQVLTLKECLEEGLQNNYSLRIVHNEEQISKNNATLGNAGYFPTLDFSAGYTGNLDNIESKARATGEITKNNGVYDQTVNVGLNLNWTIFDGFNISTTYKQLKELERQGETNTRIAIEDFIADLTSEYYNFIQQKIRLKNFHYAMSLSKERLRIAEASHLVGKFSGLDYQQAKVDFNADSAQYIKQQELLHSSRIQLNELMANKNVNQAIIIKDSTIDVHGDLKFEELWNGTLATNASLLKADQNTVLAQLDYKKVNSRNYPYLKPVSYTHLTLP
;
A
#
# COMPACT_ATOMS: atom_id res chain seq x y z
N MET A 1 -71.45 -1.21 2.66
CA MET A 1 -70.53 -2.02 3.48
C MET A 1 -69.33 -2.63 2.75
N LYS A 2 -69.18 -2.50 1.41
CA LYS A 2 -68.03 -3.11 0.66
C LYS A 2 -66.72 -2.28 0.61
N GLN A 3 -66.76 -0.98 0.90
CA GLN A 3 -65.56 -0.12 0.81
C GLN A 3 -64.58 -0.21 1.99
N LYS A 4 -65.04 -0.58 3.20
CA LYS A 4 -64.18 -0.72 4.41
C LYS A 4 -63.26 -1.92 4.34
N GLY A 5 -63.62 -3.00 3.64
CA GLY A 5 -62.80 -4.22 3.53
C GLY A 5 -61.59 -4.08 2.60
N ILE A 6 -61.64 -3.21 1.61
CA ILE A 6 -60.52 -2.99 0.66
C ILE A 6 -59.42 -2.13 1.27
N CYS A 7 -59.81 -1.15 2.11
CA CYS A 7 -58.84 -0.29 2.81
C CYS A 7 -58.06 -1.09 3.86
N MET A 8 -58.71 -1.96 4.60
CA MET A 8 -58.10 -2.80 5.64
C MET A 8 -57.12 -3.84 5.07
N LYS A 9 -57.47 -4.44 3.91
CA LYS A 9 -56.54 -5.35 3.19
C LYS A 9 -55.28 -4.62 2.68
N ARG A 10 -55.43 -3.40 2.15
CA ARG A 10 -54.28 -2.58 1.71
C ARG A 10 -53.37 -2.16 2.87
N ILE A 11 -53.91 -1.85 4.04
CA ILE A 11 -53.15 -1.53 5.23
C ILE A 11 -52.39 -2.76 5.74
N ILE A 12 -52.99 -3.95 5.71
CA ILE A 12 -52.34 -5.20 6.09
C ILE A 12 -51.18 -5.53 5.15
N TYR A 13 -51.31 -5.32 3.84
CA TYR A 13 -50.24 -5.53 2.87
C TYR A 13 -49.10 -4.51 3.05
N ILE A 14 -49.42 -3.26 3.41
CA ILE A 14 -48.38 -2.25 3.67
C ILE A 14 -47.62 -2.57 4.99
N VAL A 15 -48.32 -2.99 6.01
CA VAL A 15 -47.69 -3.39 7.30
C VAL A 15 -46.84 -4.66 7.14
N THR A 16 -47.30 -5.65 6.37
CA THR A 16 -46.48 -6.83 6.05
C THR A 16 -45.30 -6.50 5.14
N ALA A 17 -45.43 -5.60 4.18
CA ALA A 17 -44.33 -5.14 3.36
C ALA A 17 -43.29 -4.33 4.17
N CYS A 18 -43.70 -3.47 5.11
CA CYS A 18 -42.83 -2.79 6.04
C CYS A 18 -42.13 -3.73 7.03
N ALA A 19 -42.79 -4.78 7.50
CA ALA A 19 -42.19 -5.79 8.38
C ALA A 19 -41.13 -6.65 7.66
N PHE A 20 -41.27 -6.88 6.34
CA PHE A 20 -40.27 -7.54 5.51
C PHE A 20 -39.06 -6.65 5.17
N LEU A 21 -39.21 -5.33 5.13
CA LEU A 21 -38.12 -4.38 4.88
C LEU A 21 -37.27 -4.09 6.11
N SER A 22 -37.71 -4.47 7.30
CA SER A 22 -36.95 -4.33 8.56
C SER A 22 -36.06 -5.52 8.91
N VAL A 23 -35.83 -6.47 7.99
CA VAL A 23 -34.70 -7.40 8.12
C VAL A 23 -33.40 -6.61 7.81
N SER A 24 -33.08 -5.66 8.71
CA SER A 24 -31.75 -5.13 8.83
C SER A 24 -30.82 -6.34 8.98
N THR A 25 -29.91 -6.51 8.04
CA THR A 25 -28.80 -7.45 8.11
C THR A 25 -28.07 -7.20 9.44
N ALA A 26 -28.49 -7.86 10.51
CA ALA A 26 -27.67 -8.04 11.68
C ALA A 26 -26.41 -8.76 11.15
N LYS A 27 -25.33 -8.01 10.90
CA LYS A 27 -24.03 -8.62 10.69
C LYS A 27 -23.74 -9.39 11.96
N ALA A 28 -23.98 -10.71 11.93
CA ALA A 28 -23.53 -11.60 12.97
C ALA A 28 -22.05 -11.30 13.18
N GLN A 29 -21.63 -11.08 14.41
CA GLN A 29 -20.22 -10.90 14.74
C GLN A 29 -19.49 -12.15 14.26
N GLN A 30 -18.75 -11.99 13.17
CA GLN A 30 -18.06 -13.09 12.52
C GLN A 30 -16.91 -13.50 13.44
N VAL A 31 -16.91 -14.74 13.88
CA VAL A 31 -15.80 -15.31 14.65
C VAL A 31 -14.72 -15.66 13.64
N LEU A 32 -13.61 -14.94 13.68
CA LEU A 32 -12.52 -15.06 12.72
C LEU A 32 -11.46 -16.07 13.20
N THR A 33 -11.01 -16.89 12.26
CA THR A 33 -9.82 -17.74 12.39
C THR A 33 -8.63 -17.04 11.71
N LEU A 34 -7.40 -17.47 12.00
CA LEU A 34 -6.21 -16.95 11.31
C LEU A 34 -6.34 -17.07 9.78
N LYS A 35 -6.86 -18.20 9.30
CA LYS A 35 -7.06 -18.46 7.88
C LYS A 35 -8.00 -17.42 7.23
N GLU A 36 -9.13 -17.15 7.88
CA GLU A 36 -10.10 -16.16 7.38
C GLU A 36 -9.54 -14.75 7.40
N CYS A 37 -8.77 -14.39 8.43
CA CYS A 37 -8.06 -13.11 8.48
C CYS A 37 -7.04 -12.95 7.34
N LEU A 38 -6.29 -14.04 7.05
CA LEU A 38 -5.34 -14.07 5.93
C LEU A 38 -6.04 -13.94 4.57
N GLU A 39 -7.14 -14.69 4.36
CA GLU A 39 -7.91 -14.63 3.12
C GLU A 39 -8.49 -13.22 2.89
N GLU A 40 -9.07 -12.60 3.92
CA GLU A 40 -9.62 -11.25 3.84
C GLU A 40 -8.51 -10.20 3.60
N GLY A 41 -7.40 -10.31 4.31
CA GLY A 41 -6.27 -9.41 4.17
C GLY A 41 -5.60 -9.51 2.80
N LEU A 42 -5.34 -10.73 2.29
CA LEU A 42 -4.74 -10.94 0.97
C LEU A 42 -5.60 -10.39 -0.17
N GLN A 43 -6.93 -10.41 -0.03
CA GLN A 43 -7.84 -9.89 -1.05
C GLN A 43 -7.97 -8.36 -1.01
N ASN A 44 -7.96 -7.76 0.18
CA ASN A 44 -8.38 -6.38 0.36
C ASN A 44 -7.23 -5.42 0.71
N ASN A 45 -6.07 -5.91 1.16
CA ASN A 45 -4.98 -5.06 1.63
C ASN A 45 -4.48 -4.11 0.54
N TYR A 46 -4.43 -2.82 0.88
CA TYR A 46 -4.05 -1.76 -0.07
C TYR A 46 -2.57 -1.82 -0.45
N SER A 47 -1.68 -2.19 0.47
CA SER A 47 -0.24 -2.29 0.19
C SER A 47 0.05 -3.39 -0.82
N LEU A 48 -0.61 -4.55 -0.71
CA LEU A 48 -0.50 -5.63 -1.70
C LEU A 48 -1.04 -5.22 -3.07
N ARG A 49 -2.13 -4.45 -3.11
CA ARG A 49 -2.67 -3.92 -4.37
C ARG A 49 -1.73 -2.93 -5.03
N ILE A 50 -1.01 -2.11 -4.25
CA ILE A 50 0.01 -1.20 -4.79
C ILE A 50 1.13 -2.00 -5.42
N VAL A 51 1.72 -2.98 -4.71
CA VAL A 51 2.81 -3.80 -5.23
C VAL A 51 2.39 -4.59 -6.47
N HIS A 52 1.17 -5.12 -6.51
CA HIS A 52 0.63 -5.77 -7.71
C HIS A 52 0.49 -4.81 -8.89
N ASN A 53 0.09 -3.56 -8.67
CA ASN A 53 0.05 -2.55 -9.72
C ASN A 53 1.47 -2.19 -10.22
N GLU A 54 2.47 -2.14 -9.35
CA GLU A 54 3.88 -1.93 -9.71
C GLU A 54 4.42 -3.08 -10.57
N GLU A 55 4.04 -4.33 -10.26
CA GLU A 55 4.31 -5.49 -11.10
C GLU A 55 3.70 -5.32 -12.50
N GLN A 56 2.41 -4.91 -12.58
CA GLN A 56 1.75 -4.66 -13.87
C GLN A 56 2.42 -3.53 -14.65
N ILE A 57 2.89 -2.48 -13.99
CA ILE A 57 3.67 -1.41 -14.63
C ILE A 57 4.96 -1.97 -15.21
N SER A 58 5.70 -2.79 -14.45
CA SER A 58 6.94 -3.42 -14.92
C SER A 58 6.69 -4.32 -16.13
N LYS A 59 5.61 -5.11 -16.11
CA LYS A 59 5.16 -5.96 -17.22
C LYS A 59 4.77 -5.14 -18.45
N ASN A 60 4.00 -4.07 -18.28
CA ASN A 60 3.60 -3.19 -19.38
C ASN A 60 4.79 -2.44 -20.00
N ASN A 61 5.84 -2.18 -19.21
CA ASN A 61 7.07 -1.55 -19.69
C ASN A 61 7.98 -2.52 -20.45
N ALA A 62 7.86 -3.82 -20.25
CA ALA A 62 8.72 -4.84 -20.86
C ALA A 62 8.33 -5.13 -22.33
N THR A 63 8.24 -4.08 -23.15
CA THR A 63 7.86 -4.16 -24.57
C THR A 63 9.03 -3.82 -25.50
N LEU A 64 8.94 -4.28 -26.75
CA LEU A 64 9.90 -3.93 -27.80
C LEU A 64 9.91 -2.42 -28.10
N GLY A 65 8.73 -1.77 -27.99
CA GLY A 65 8.61 -0.32 -28.18
C GLY A 65 9.42 0.46 -27.14
N ASN A 66 9.24 0.14 -25.87
CA ASN A 66 9.97 0.79 -24.77
C ASN A 66 11.48 0.46 -24.78
N ALA A 67 11.86 -0.67 -25.35
CA ALA A 67 13.27 -1.00 -25.57
C ALA A 67 13.91 -0.19 -26.70
N GLY A 68 13.12 0.47 -27.57
CA GLY A 68 13.60 1.30 -28.66
C GLY A 68 13.72 0.58 -30.02
N TYR A 69 13.10 -0.59 -30.20
CA TYR A 69 13.10 -1.30 -31.48
C TYR A 69 12.28 -0.60 -32.57
N PHE A 70 11.26 0.16 -32.19
CA PHE A 70 10.38 0.83 -33.13
C PHE A 70 10.74 2.30 -33.32
N PRO A 71 10.46 2.88 -34.49
CA PRO A 71 10.63 4.30 -34.72
C PRO A 71 9.66 5.11 -33.86
N THR A 72 10.07 6.32 -33.47
CA THR A 72 9.20 7.34 -32.90
C THR A 72 8.80 8.34 -33.98
N LEU A 73 7.53 8.70 -34.00
CA LEU A 73 6.98 9.73 -34.86
C LEU A 73 6.47 10.88 -33.99
N ASP A 74 7.17 12.02 -34.09
CA ASP A 74 6.83 13.20 -33.32
C ASP A 74 6.17 14.23 -34.24
N PHE A 75 4.98 14.70 -33.83
CA PHE A 75 4.29 15.82 -34.45
C PHE A 75 4.56 17.09 -33.64
N SER A 76 5.04 18.14 -34.30
CA SER A 76 5.25 19.43 -33.69
C SER A 76 4.47 20.50 -34.43
N ALA A 77 3.79 21.38 -33.69
CA ALA A 77 3.16 22.56 -34.24
C ALA A 77 3.50 23.76 -33.35
N GLY A 78 3.98 24.80 -33.93
CA GLY A 78 4.36 26.02 -33.23
C GLY A 78 3.82 27.28 -33.95
N TYR A 79 3.37 28.26 -33.17
CA TYR A 79 3.04 29.58 -33.63
C TYR A 79 3.92 30.57 -32.87
N THR A 80 4.63 31.42 -33.61
CA THR A 80 5.47 32.48 -33.04
C THR A 80 5.05 33.79 -33.64
N GLY A 81 4.72 34.77 -32.82
CA GLY A 81 4.46 36.14 -33.22
C GLY A 81 5.48 37.08 -32.57
N ASN A 82 6.19 37.84 -33.36
CA ASN A 82 7.14 38.87 -32.92
C ASN A 82 6.63 40.24 -33.28
N LEU A 83 6.77 41.18 -32.37
CA LEU A 83 6.52 42.60 -32.60
C LEU A 83 7.83 43.36 -32.41
N ASP A 84 8.43 43.77 -33.51
CA ASP A 84 9.76 44.36 -33.49
C ASP A 84 9.72 45.85 -33.79
N ASN A 85 10.55 46.61 -33.09
CA ASN A 85 10.89 47.98 -33.45
C ASN A 85 12.33 47.98 -33.95
N ILE A 86 12.51 48.23 -35.26
CA ILE A 86 13.79 48.12 -35.91
C ILE A 86 14.31 49.52 -36.23
N GLU A 87 15.48 49.88 -35.71
CA GLU A 87 16.22 51.05 -36.10
C GLU A 87 17.48 50.60 -36.85
N SER A 88 17.58 50.94 -38.11
CA SER A 88 18.73 50.65 -38.98
C SER A 88 19.44 51.89 -39.39
N LYS A 89 20.78 51.97 -39.21
CA LYS A 89 21.65 53.06 -39.64
C LYS A 89 22.51 52.58 -40.78
N ALA A 90 22.32 53.20 -41.95
CA ALA A 90 23.13 52.93 -43.12
C ALA A 90 24.59 53.42 -42.92
N ARG A 91 25.54 52.50 -43.02
CA ARG A 91 26.95 52.76 -42.72
C ARG A 91 27.62 53.71 -43.69
N ALA A 92 27.14 53.79 -44.93
CA ALA A 92 27.72 54.65 -45.99
C ALA A 92 27.14 56.05 -45.99
N THR A 93 25.86 56.23 -45.67
CA THR A 93 25.18 57.55 -45.76
C THR A 93 24.85 58.13 -44.38
N GLY A 94 24.93 57.34 -43.32
CA GLY A 94 24.52 57.72 -41.95
C GLY A 94 23.02 57.90 -41.79
N GLU A 95 22.21 57.49 -42.76
CA GLU A 95 20.76 57.64 -42.76
C GLU A 95 20.15 56.62 -41.76
N ILE A 96 19.24 57.10 -40.92
CA ILE A 96 18.56 56.27 -39.89
C ILE A 96 17.14 55.99 -40.37
N THR A 97 16.83 54.70 -40.60
CA THR A 97 15.50 54.24 -40.93
C THR A 97 14.89 53.58 -39.68
N LYS A 98 13.72 54.08 -39.25
CA LYS A 98 12.99 53.56 -38.12
C LYS A 98 11.69 52.86 -38.59
N ASN A 99 11.56 51.57 -38.37
CA ASN A 99 10.35 50.78 -38.59
C ASN A 99 9.81 50.35 -37.24
N ASN A 100 8.70 50.98 -36.80
CA ASN A 100 8.07 50.64 -35.52
C ASN A 100 6.85 49.75 -35.75
N GLY A 101 6.67 48.77 -34.87
CA GLY A 101 5.48 47.91 -34.90
C GLY A 101 5.49 46.90 -36.05
N VAL A 102 6.65 46.43 -36.47
CA VAL A 102 6.75 45.36 -37.48
C VAL A 102 6.30 44.07 -36.80
N TYR A 103 5.13 43.57 -37.21
CA TYR A 103 4.60 42.31 -36.73
C TYR A 103 4.96 41.19 -37.70
N ASP A 104 5.71 40.22 -37.21
CA ASP A 104 6.09 39.02 -37.93
C ASP A 104 5.47 37.79 -37.23
N GLN A 105 4.82 36.95 -38.00
CA GLN A 105 4.18 35.74 -37.51
C GLN A 105 4.66 34.53 -38.30
N THR A 106 4.98 33.49 -37.60
CA THR A 106 5.46 32.24 -38.21
C THR A 106 4.69 31.06 -37.66
N VAL A 107 4.12 30.28 -38.55
CA VAL A 107 3.51 28.96 -38.21
C VAL A 107 4.45 27.88 -38.69
N ASN A 108 4.89 27.03 -37.77
CA ASN A 108 5.73 25.90 -38.07
C ASN A 108 4.95 24.62 -37.76
N VAL A 109 4.84 23.75 -38.74
CA VAL A 109 4.26 22.40 -38.56
C VAL A 109 5.27 21.39 -39.07
N GLY A 110 5.58 20.39 -38.23
CA GLY A 110 6.60 19.40 -38.56
C GLY A 110 6.21 17.99 -38.12
N LEU A 111 6.64 17.03 -38.91
CA LEU A 111 6.66 15.62 -38.59
C LEU A 111 8.11 15.17 -38.53
N ASN A 112 8.52 14.55 -37.44
CA ASN A 112 9.88 14.06 -37.23
C ASN A 112 9.86 12.56 -36.95
N LEU A 113 10.48 11.77 -37.83
CA LEU A 113 10.62 10.33 -37.68
C LEU A 113 12.04 10.03 -37.21
N ASN A 114 12.17 9.44 -36.03
CA ASN A 114 13.44 8.97 -35.48
C ASN A 114 13.43 7.47 -35.37
N TRP A 115 14.42 6.80 -35.94
CA TRP A 115 14.57 5.36 -35.84
C TRP A 115 16.04 4.99 -35.62
N THR A 116 16.28 4.18 -34.60
CA THR A 116 17.62 3.62 -34.38
C THR A 116 17.64 2.18 -34.87
N ILE A 117 18.34 1.94 -35.99
CA ILE A 117 18.43 0.59 -36.58
C ILE A 117 19.50 -0.25 -35.87
N PHE A 118 20.62 0.40 -35.51
CA PHE A 118 21.72 -0.24 -34.81
C PHE A 118 22.38 0.74 -33.82
N ASP A 119 22.63 0.28 -32.60
CA ASP A 119 23.20 1.07 -31.50
C ASP A 119 24.21 0.28 -30.65
N GLY A 120 24.95 -0.64 -31.30
CA GLY A 120 25.90 -1.48 -30.59
C GLY A 120 25.26 -2.48 -29.64
N PHE A 121 24.05 -2.98 -29.96
CA PHE A 121 23.25 -3.91 -29.16
C PHE A 121 22.63 -3.34 -27.88
N ASN A 122 22.64 -2.01 -27.71
CA ASN A 122 22.04 -1.37 -26.54
C ASN A 122 20.51 -1.61 -26.46
N ILE A 123 19.78 -1.49 -27.58
CA ILE A 123 18.33 -1.77 -27.68
C ILE A 123 18.04 -3.21 -27.24
N SER A 124 18.81 -4.19 -27.76
CA SER A 124 18.64 -5.59 -27.39
C SER A 124 18.93 -5.85 -25.90
N THR A 125 19.95 -5.19 -25.35
CA THR A 125 20.30 -5.28 -23.93
C THR A 125 19.24 -4.59 -23.07
N THR A 126 18.70 -3.45 -23.51
CA THR A 126 17.59 -2.75 -22.84
C THR A 126 16.34 -3.63 -22.79
N TYR A 127 16.01 -4.33 -23.88
CA TYR A 127 14.88 -5.27 -23.84
C TYR A 127 15.07 -6.39 -22.81
N LYS A 128 16.29 -6.98 -22.75
CA LYS A 128 16.62 -7.99 -21.73
C LYS A 128 16.53 -7.43 -20.31
N GLN A 129 16.97 -6.19 -20.12
CA GLN A 129 16.86 -5.48 -18.84
C GLN A 129 15.39 -5.26 -18.45
N LEU A 130 14.54 -4.82 -19.37
CA LEU A 130 13.11 -4.65 -19.11
C LEU A 130 12.43 -5.99 -18.77
N LYS A 131 12.83 -7.08 -19.42
CA LYS A 131 12.34 -8.42 -19.09
C LYS A 131 12.82 -8.91 -17.72
N GLU A 132 14.02 -8.55 -17.30
CA GLU A 132 14.51 -8.89 -15.97
C GLU A 132 13.82 -8.03 -14.88
N LEU A 133 13.52 -6.76 -15.18
CA LEU A 133 12.71 -5.90 -14.30
C LEU A 133 11.26 -6.40 -14.16
N GLU A 134 10.66 -6.98 -15.21
CA GLU A 134 9.37 -7.67 -15.14
C GLU A 134 9.44 -8.84 -14.15
N ARG A 135 10.44 -9.72 -14.26
CA ARG A 135 10.65 -10.83 -13.33
C ARG A 135 10.91 -10.37 -11.90
N GLN A 136 11.66 -9.26 -11.75
CA GLN A 136 11.89 -8.67 -10.44
C GLN A 136 10.60 -8.08 -9.83
N GLY A 137 9.70 -7.55 -10.66
CA GLY A 137 8.35 -7.13 -10.26
C GLY A 137 7.56 -8.30 -9.65
N GLU A 138 7.53 -9.46 -10.30
CA GLU A 138 6.90 -10.68 -9.78
C GLU A 138 7.54 -11.13 -8.46
N THR A 139 8.88 -11.08 -8.37
CA THR A 139 9.61 -11.43 -7.14
C THR A 139 9.28 -10.46 -6.00
N ASN A 140 9.18 -9.16 -6.28
CA ASN A 140 8.78 -8.15 -5.28
C ASN A 140 7.36 -8.37 -4.76
N THR A 141 6.43 -8.73 -5.64
CA THR A 141 5.05 -9.08 -5.24
C THR A 141 5.05 -10.31 -4.32
N ARG A 142 5.85 -11.31 -4.65
CA ARG A 142 5.99 -12.50 -3.80
C ARG A 142 6.56 -12.15 -2.41
N ILE A 143 7.63 -11.35 -2.33
CA ILE A 143 8.20 -10.88 -1.05
C ILE A 143 7.13 -10.15 -0.24
N ALA A 144 6.42 -9.20 -0.86
CA ALA A 144 5.37 -8.45 -0.17
C ALA A 144 4.23 -9.34 0.37
N ILE A 145 3.88 -10.41 -0.34
CA ILE A 145 2.88 -11.38 0.13
C ILE A 145 3.44 -12.19 1.31
N GLU A 146 4.69 -12.66 1.23
CA GLU A 146 5.35 -13.42 2.31
C GLU A 146 5.47 -12.56 3.58
N ASP A 147 5.90 -11.32 3.47
CA ASP A 147 5.99 -10.35 4.56
C ASP A 147 4.61 -10.06 5.17
N PHE A 148 3.60 -9.82 4.32
CA PHE A 148 2.23 -9.59 4.77
C PHE A 148 1.67 -10.76 5.57
N ILE A 149 1.90 -12.00 5.13
CA ILE A 149 1.47 -13.21 5.85
C ILE A 149 2.15 -13.27 7.22
N ALA A 150 3.44 -12.96 7.29
CA ALA A 150 4.19 -12.92 8.54
C ALA A 150 3.67 -11.84 9.50
N ASP A 151 3.45 -10.63 9.00
CA ASP A 151 2.97 -9.48 9.78
C ASP A 151 1.56 -9.71 10.32
N LEU A 152 0.64 -10.18 9.46
CA LEU A 152 -0.73 -10.46 9.89
C LEU A 152 -0.77 -11.61 10.89
N THR A 153 0.02 -12.66 10.69
CA THR A 153 0.11 -13.79 11.62
C THR A 153 0.66 -13.34 12.97
N SER A 154 1.70 -12.51 12.96
CA SER A 154 2.29 -11.93 14.18
C SER A 154 1.28 -11.08 14.94
N GLU A 155 0.55 -10.21 14.24
CA GLU A 155 -0.44 -9.34 14.87
C GLU A 155 -1.67 -10.12 15.37
N TYR A 156 -2.09 -11.18 14.66
CA TYR A 156 -3.15 -12.07 15.10
C TYR A 156 -2.82 -12.70 16.45
N TYR A 157 -1.61 -13.26 16.61
CA TYR A 157 -1.16 -13.83 17.87
C TYR A 157 -0.87 -12.78 18.94
N ASN A 158 -0.40 -11.59 18.56
CA ASN A 158 -0.29 -10.46 19.47
C ASN A 158 -1.65 -10.09 20.06
N PHE A 159 -2.70 -9.99 19.25
CA PHE A 159 -4.06 -9.70 19.73
C PHE A 159 -4.54 -10.77 20.74
N ILE A 160 -4.31 -12.06 20.48
CA ILE A 160 -4.63 -13.14 21.43
C ILE A 160 -3.85 -12.94 22.73
N GLN A 161 -2.56 -12.63 22.66
CA GLN A 161 -1.71 -12.39 23.82
C GLN A 161 -2.22 -11.20 24.65
N GLN A 162 -2.57 -10.09 24.02
CA GLN A 162 -3.11 -8.92 24.72
C GLN A 162 -4.45 -9.25 25.40
N LYS A 163 -5.30 -10.06 24.78
CA LYS A 163 -6.57 -10.52 25.35
C LYS A 163 -6.34 -11.38 26.60
N ILE A 164 -5.37 -12.31 26.54
CA ILE A 164 -5.00 -13.15 27.69
C ILE A 164 -4.44 -12.28 28.82
N ARG A 165 -3.54 -11.34 28.52
CA ARG A 165 -2.97 -10.40 29.51
C ARG A 165 -4.06 -9.54 30.16
N LEU A 166 -5.02 -9.04 29.39
CA LEU A 166 -6.15 -8.26 29.93
C LEU A 166 -6.94 -9.08 30.95
N LYS A 167 -7.22 -10.36 30.67
CA LYS A 167 -7.88 -11.25 31.60
C LYS A 167 -7.08 -11.42 32.89
N ASN A 168 -5.75 -11.57 32.80
CA ASN A 168 -4.89 -11.71 33.96
C ASN A 168 -4.84 -10.44 34.82
N PHE A 169 -4.72 -9.26 34.18
CA PHE A 169 -4.77 -7.98 34.92
C PHE A 169 -6.13 -7.70 35.55
N HIS A 170 -7.24 -8.15 34.91
CA HIS A 170 -8.55 -8.08 35.51
C HIS A 170 -8.64 -8.92 36.80
N TYR A 171 -8.06 -10.12 36.80
CA TYR A 171 -7.99 -10.95 38.02
C TYR A 171 -7.11 -10.32 39.10
N ALA A 172 -5.94 -9.77 38.76
CA ALA A 172 -5.07 -9.07 39.70
C ALA A 172 -5.77 -7.89 40.33
N MET A 173 -6.40 -7.02 39.54
CA MET A 173 -7.19 -5.88 40.00
C MET A 173 -8.37 -6.32 40.90
N SER A 174 -9.05 -7.41 40.55
CA SER A 174 -10.14 -7.93 41.37
C SER A 174 -9.66 -8.43 42.75
N LEU A 175 -8.48 -9.07 42.77
CA LEU A 175 -7.87 -9.53 44.02
C LEU A 175 -7.40 -8.38 44.89
N SER A 176 -6.72 -7.39 44.31
CA SER A 176 -6.25 -6.20 45.07
C SER A 176 -7.43 -5.35 45.58
N LYS A 177 -8.53 -5.27 44.81
CA LYS A 177 -9.78 -4.64 45.25
C LYS A 177 -10.36 -5.32 46.52
N GLU A 178 -10.36 -6.66 46.53
CA GLU A 178 -10.86 -7.40 47.68
C GLU A 178 -9.92 -7.28 48.91
N ARG A 179 -8.59 -7.26 48.67
CA ARG A 179 -7.60 -6.98 49.74
C ARG A 179 -7.81 -5.58 50.33
N LEU A 180 -8.04 -4.58 49.49
CA LEU A 180 -8.33 -3.21 49.95
C LEU A 180 -9.60 -3.19 50.79
N ARG A 181 -10.68 -3.85 50.37
CA ARG A 181 -11.94 -3.94 51.13
C ARG A 181 -11.72 -4.57 52.51
N ILE A 182 -10.92 -5.66 52.59
CA ILE A 182 -10.59 -6.30 53.88
C ILE A 182 -9.72 -5.38 54.75
N ALA A 183 -8.73 -4.72 54.18
CA ALA A 183 -7.85 -3.77 54.91
C ALA A 183 -8.62 -2.60 55.46
N GLU A 184 -9.56 -2.02 54.70
CA GLU A 184 -10.46 -0.96 55.14
C GLU A 184 -11.34 -1.40 56.31
N ALA A 185 -12.02 -2.54 56.18
CA ALA A 185 -12.85 -3.10 57.28
C ALA A 185 -12.03 -3.40 58.54
N SER A 186 -10.82 -3.95 58.39
CA SER A 186 -9.92 -4.25 59.51
C SER A 186 -9.34 -3.01 60.17
N HIS A 187 -9.08 -1.94 59.41
CA HIS A 187 -8.66 -0.68 59.96
C HIS A 187 -9.76 0.00 60.76
N LEU A 188 -11.04 0.00 60.31
CA LEU A 188 -12.19 0.55 60.99
C LEU A 188 -12.43 -0.10 62.36
N VAL A 189 -12.14 -1.38 62.52
CA VAL A 189 -12.26 -2.12 63.80
C VAL A 189 -10.94 -2.13 64.59
N GLY A 190 -9.94 -1.35 64.19
CA GLY A 190 -8.68 -1.18 64.91
C GLY A 190 -7.69 -2.35 64.83
N LYS A 191 -7.88 -3.33 63.90
CA LYS A 191 -7.02 -4.48 63.72
C LYS A 191 -5.81 -4.21 62.83
N PHE A 192 -5.94 -3.34 61.83
CA PHE A 192 -4.87 -2.92 60.90
C PHE A 192 -4.45 -1.48 61.18
N SER A 193 -3.16 -1.23 60.95
CA SER A 193 -2.63 0.14 61.00
C SER A 193 -3.13 1.00 59.84
N GLY A 194 -3.11 2.32 59.98
CA GLY A 194 -3.39 3.22 58.86
C GLY A 194 -2.41 3.03 57.69
N LEU A 195 -1.19 2.59 57.99
CA LEU A 195 -0.17 2.27 56.95
C LEU A 195 -0.60 1.09 56.10
N ASP A 196 -1.06 -0.01 56.69
CA ASP A 196 -1.52 -1.20 56.00
C ASP A 196 -2.70 -0.90 55.05
N TYR A 197 -3.65 -0.05 55.52
CA TYR A 197 -4.75 0.41 54.66
C TYR A 197 -4.26 1.24 53.48
N GLN A 198 -3.34 2.22 53.74
CA GLN A 198 -2.81 3.06 52.65
C GLN A 198 -2.01 2.22 51.65
N GLN A 199 -1.24 1.22 52.09
CA GLN A 199 -0.52 0.32 51.21
C GLN A 199 -1.48 -0.49 50.33
N ALA A 200 -2.52 -1.06 50.86
CA ALA A 200 -3.54 -1.79 50.09
C ALA A 200 -4.23 -0.89 49.03
N LYS A 201 -4.41 0.40 49.35
CA LYS A 201 -4.95 1.38 48.42
C LYS A 201 -3.99 1.71 47.27
N VAL A 202 -2.69 1.83 47.58
CA VAL A 202 -1.63 2.03 46.56
C VAL A 202 -1.57 0.82 45.63
N ASP A 203 -1.58 -0.39 46.17
CA ASP A 203 -1.54 -1.63 45.38
C ASP A 203 -2.74 -1.75 44.44
N PHE A 204 -3.95 -1.49 44.92
CA PHE A 204 -5.17 -1.47 44.09
C PHE A 204 -5.11 -0.40 43.00
N ASN A 205 -4.60 0.80 43.31
CA ASN A 205 -4.44 1.85 42.29
C ASN A 205 -3.42 1.45 41.22
N ALA A 206 -2.31 0.81 41.59
CA ALA A 206 -1.29 0.31 40.68
C ALA A 206 -1.86 -0.77 39.74
N ASP A 207 -2.57 -1.76 40.30
CA ASP A 207 -3.20 -2.82 39.49
C ASP A 207 -4.30 -2.28 38.57
N SER A 208 -5.10 -1.32 39.06
CA SER A 208 -6.11 -0.64 38.24
C SER A 208 -5.49 0.12 37.07
N ALA A 209 -4.38 0.82 37.30
CA ALA A 209 -3.66 1.53 36.24
C ALA A 209 -3.10 0.55 35.18
N GLN A 210 -2.56 -0.61 35.60
CA GLN A 210 -2.09 -1.65 34.69
C GLN A 210 -3.23 -2.24 33.86
N TYR A 211 -4.39 -2.48 34.48
CA TYR A 211 -5.57 -2.96 33.76
C TYR A 211 -6.04 -1.97 32.68
N ILE A 212 -6.11 -0.67 32.99
CA ILE A 212 -6.51 0.38 32.03
C ILE A 212 -5.50 0.45 30.87
N LYS A 213 -4.19 0.44 31.19
CA LYS A 213 -3.13 0.41 30.16
C LYS A 213 -3.27 -0.81 29.25
N GLN A 214 -3.58 -1.96 29.81
CA GLN A 214 -3.77 -3.19 29.04
C GLN A 214 -5.02 -3.14 28.15
N GLN A 215 -6.10 -2.47 28.57
CA GLN A 215 -7.27 -2.21 27.73
C GLN A 215 -6.91 -1.40 26.50
N GLU A 216 -6.07 -0.39 26.65
CA GLU A 216 -5.58 0.45 25.55
C GLU A 216 -4.74 -0.38 24.58
N LEU A 217 -3.79 -1.21 25.08
CA LEU A 217 -2.96 -2.07 24.23
C LEU A 217 -3.78 -3.07 23.43
N LEU A 218 -4.82 -3.66 24.03
CA LEU A 218 -5.74 -4.53 23.31
C LEU A 218 -6.54 -3.77 22.24
N HIS A 219 -6.94 -2.54 22.55
CA HIS A 219 -7.64 -1.70 21.59
C HIS A 219 -6.76 -1.34 20.38
N SER A 220 -5.50 -0.97 20.63
CA SER A 220 -4.51 -0.66 19.59
C SER A 220 -4.24 -1.88 18.71
N SER A 221 -3.98 -3.05 19.29
CA SER A 221 -3.78 -4.30 18.54
C SER A 221 -4.99 -4.66 17.68
N ARG A 222 -6.22 -4.44 18.17
CA ARG A 222 -7.43 -4.63 17.38
C ARG A 222 -7.49 -3.72 16.16
N ILE A 223 -7.09 -2.44 16.32
CA ILE A 223 -7.05 -1.49 15.21
C ILE A 223 -6.03 -1.93 14.16
N GLN A 224 -4.82 -2.33 14.58
CA GLN A 224 -3.78 -2.80 13.69
C GLN A 224 -4.22 -4.04 12.90
N LEU A 225 -4.89 -4.99 13.55
CA LEU A 225 -5.40 -6.18 12.86
C LEU A 225 -6.50 -5.82 11.84
N ASN A 226 -7.42 -4.90 12.17
CA ASN A 226 -8.41 -4.40 11.24
C ASN A 226 -7.78 -3.63 10.06
N GLU A 227 -6.71 -2.88 10.30
CA GLU A 227 -5.95 -2.18 9.27
C GLU A 227 -5.29 -3.16 8.29
N LEU A 228 -4.64 -4.20 8.80
CA LEU A 228 -4.04 -5.25 7.98
C LEU A 228 -5.08 -5.96 7.11
N MET A 229 -6.28 -6.24 7.64
CA MET A 229 -7.40 -6.80 6.88
C MET A 229 -8.08 -5.80 5.94
N ALA A 230 -7.66 -4.53 5.96
CA ALA A 230 -8.27 -3.43 5.21
C ALA A 230 -9.78 -3.25 5.49
N ASN A 231 -10.19 -3.49 6.73
CA ASN A 231 -11.57 -3.27 7.16
C ASN A 231 -11.95 -1.78 7.05
N LYS A 232 -13.10 -1.49 6.44
CA LYS A 232 -13.60 -0.11 6.29
C LYS A 232 -13.77 0.61 7.64
N ASN A 233 -14.10 -0.14 8.69
CA ASN A 233 -14.20 0.35 10.04
C ASN A 233 -13.10 -0.27 10.90
N VAL A 234 -12.02 0.45 11.09
CA VAL A 234 -10.86 0.01 11.90
C VAL A 234 -11.21 -0.23 13.37
N ASN A 235 -12.31 0.35 13.86
CA ASN A 235 -12.81 0.15 15.23
C ASN A 235 -13.78 -1.05 15.35
N GLN A 236 -13.99 -1.82 14.29
CA GLN A 236 -14.88 -2.97 14.33
C GLN A 236 -14.43 -3.97 15.40
N ALA A 237 -15.41 -4.50 16.14
CA ALA A 237 -15.13 -5.54 17.12
C ALA A 237 -14.75 -6.85 16.41
N ILE A 238 -13.63 -7.44 16.81
CA ILE A 238 -13.13 -8.72 16.30
C ILE A 238 -13.35 -9.76 17.39
N ILE A 239 -13.98 -10.89 17.02
CA ILE A 239 -14.06 -12.07 17.86
C ILE A 239 -13.18 -13.12 17.21
N ILE A 240 -12.11 -13.51 17.90
CA ILE A 240 -11.22 -14.58 17.47
C ILE A 240 -11.63 -15.89 18.15
N LYS A 241 -11.65 -16.95 17.36
CA LYS A 241 -11.99 -18.30 17.84
C LYS A 241 -10.88 -18.86 18.74
N ASP A 242 -9.63 -18.59 18.40
CA ASP A 242 -8.48 -19.17 19.08
C ASP A 242 -8.25 -18.47 20.43
N SER A 243 -8.03 -19.27 21.46
CA SER A 243 -7.77 -18.80 22.83
C SER A 243 -6.40 -19.23 23.35
N THR A 244 -5.69 -20.04 22.60
CA THR A 244 -4.37 -20.61 22.95
C THR A 244 -3.41 -20.41 21.79
N ILE A 245 -2.13 -20.33 22.11
CA ILE A 245 -1.04 -20.24 21.15
C ILE A 245 -0.30 -21.57 21.19
N ASP A 246 -0.41 -22.36 20.11
CA ASP A 246 0.34 -23.59 19.97
C ASP A 246 1.73 -23.31 19.43
N VAL A 247 2.75 -23.73 20.16
CA VAL A 247 4.15 -23.53 19.77
C VAL A 247 4.72 -24.86 19.29
N HIS A 248 5.07 -24.92 18.01
CA HIS A 248 5.79 -26.05 17.44
C HIS A 248 7.30 -25.84 17.61
N GLY A 249 7.91 -26.67 18.48
CA GLY A 249 9.32 -26.55 18.87
C GLY A 249 10.31 -27.37 18.03
N ASP A 250 9.84 -28.20 17.09
CA ASP A 250 10.68 -29.21 16.40
C ASP A 250 11.31 -28.67 15.09
N LEU A 251 11.74 -27.42 15.08
CA LEU A 251 12.39 -26.82 13.91
C LEU A 251 13.86 -27.24 13.85
N LYS A 252 14.25 -27.94 12.76
CA LYS A 252 15.63 -28.34 12.53
C LYS A 252 16.34 -27.30 11.66
N PHE A 253 17.46 -26.79 12.16
CA PHE A 253 18.23 -25.75 11.46
C PHE A 253 18.64 -26.13 10.04
N GLU A 254 19.14 -27.36 9.84
CA GLU A 254 19.60 -27.81 8.51
C GLU A 254 18.47 -27.86 7.47
N GLU A 255 17.27 -28.28 7.85
CA GLU A 255 16.11 -28.31 6.95
C GLU A 255 15.67 -26.89 6.59
N LEU A 256 15.66 -25.98 7.55
CA LEU A 256 15.33 -24.57 7.35
C LEU A 256 16.37 -23.87 6.48
N TRP A 257 17.66 -24.12 6.73
CA TRP A 257 18.75 -23.54 5.98
C TRP A 257 18.71 -23.93 4.50
N ASN A 258 18.62 -25.24 4.23
CA ASN A 258 18.54 -25.75 2.87
C ASN A 258 17.26 -25.28 2.16
N GLY A 259 16.12 -25.22 2.85
CA GLY A 259 14.88 -24.66 2.34
C GLY A 259 15.02 -23.17 2.00
N THR A 260 15.66 -22.39 2.86
CA THR A 260 15.89 -20.95 2.64
C THR A 260 16.75 -20.71 1.40
N LEU A 261 17.84 -21.43 1.24
CA LEU A 261 18.72 -21.29 0.08
C LEU A 261 18.00 -21.61 -1.24
N ALA A 262 17.07 -22.56 -1.22
CA ALA A 262 16.36 -22.99 -2.43
C ALA A 262 15.18 -22.09 -2.80
N THR A 263 14.50 -21.47 -1.83
CA THR A 263 13.17 -20.86 -2.08
C THR A 263 13.03 -19.40 -1.66
N ASN A 264 14.01 -18.83 -0.96
CA ASN A 264 13.91 -17.48 -0.43
C ASN A 264 13.84 -16.42 -1.54
N ALA A 265 12.75 -15.67 -1.57
CA ALA A 265 12.50 -14.66 -2.59
C ALA A 265 13.47 -13.48 -2.53
N SER A 266 14.00 -13.14 -1.33
CA SER A 266 14.99 -12.08 -1.18
C SER A 266 16.35 -12.46 -1.77
N LEU A 267 16.77 -13.73 -1.68
CA LEU A 267 17.97 -14.24 -2.36
C LEU A 267 17.77 -14.21 -3.88
N LEU A 268 16.61 -14.64 -4.37
CA LEU A 268 16.29 -14.56 -5.80
C LEU A 268 16.35 -13.12 -6.32
N LYS A 269 15.84 -12.16 -5.56
CA LYS A 269 15.95 -10.73 -5.89
C LYS A 269 17.39 -10.25 -5.93
N ALA A 270 18.27 -10.72 -5.03
CA ALA A 270 19.68 -10.38 -5.05
C ALA A 270 20.38 -10.92 -6.30
N ASP A 271 20.06 -12.15 -6.74
CA ASP A 271 20.56 -12.72 -7.98
C ASP A 271 20.08 -11.92 -9.21
N GLN A 272 18.80 -11.55 -9.24
CA GLN A 272 18.25 -10.69 -10.30
C GLN A 272 18.95 -9.31 -10.34
N ASN A 273 19.27 -8.70 -9.20
CA ASN A 273 20.07 -7.47 -9.15
C ASN A 273 21.44 -7.66 -9.77
N THR A 274 22.08 -8.82 -9.56
CA THR A 274 23.37 -9.15 -10.20
C THR A 274 23.24 -9.24 -11.72
N VAL A 275 22.17 -9.88 -12.21
CA VAL A 275 21.86 -9.95 -13.66
C VAL A 275 21.62 -8.55 -14.22
N LEU A 276 20.84 -7.69 -13.54
CA LEU A 276 20.60 -6.32 -13.96
C LEU A 276 21.89 -5.51 -14.04
N ALA A 277 22.79 -5.63 -13.05
CA ALA A 277 24.10 -4.96 -13.07
C ALA A 277 24.97 -5.43 -14.24
N GLN A 278 24.94 -6.74 -14.58
CA GLN A 278 25.63 -7.27 -15.75
C GLN A 278 25.05 -6.73 -17.07
N LEU A 279 23.73 -6.56 -17.15
CA LEU A 279 23.07 -5.95 -18.31
C LEU A 279 23.41 -4.47 -18.43
N ASP A 280 23.49 -3.74 -17.32
CA ASP A 280 23.95 -2.34 -17.30
C ASP A 280 25.39 -2.21 -17.79
N TYR A 281 26.28 -3.10 -17.35
CA TYR A 281 27.66 -3.14 -17.85
C TYR A 281 27.69 -3.36 -19.38
N LYS A 282 26.89 -4.30 -19.91
CA LYS A 282 26.79 -4.55 -21.36
C LYS A 282 26.25 -3.32 -22.08
N LYS A 283 25.29 -2.60 -21.50
CA LYS A 283 24.71 -1.38 -22.05
C LYS A 283 25.73 -0.23 -22.10
N VAL A 284 26.59 -0.11 -21.11
CA VAL A 284 27.70 0.86 -21.16
C VAL A 284 28.71 0.47 -22.24
N ASN A 285 29.07 -0.82 -22.36
CA ASN A 285 30.00 -1.30 -23.38
C ASN A 285 29.45 -1.13 -24.82
N SER A 286 28.14 -1.09 -25.00
CA SER A 286 27.53 -0.85 -26.32
C SER A 286 27.96 0.49 -26.94
N ARG A 287 28.34 1.48 -26.12
CA ARG A 287 28.82 2.79 -26.57
C ARG A 287 30.14 2.73 -27.34
N ASN A 288 30.89 1.63 -27.26
CA ASN A 288 32.13 1.41 -28.00
C ASN A 288 31.88 0.94 -29.45
N TYR A 289 30.63 0.65 -29.81
CA TYR A 289 30.24 0.23 -31.16
C TYR A 289 29.64 1.39 -31.95
N PRO A 290 29.71 1.39 -33.27
CA PRO A 290 29.05 2.37 -34.10
C PRO A 290 27.54 2.32 -33.93
N TYR A 291 26.86 3.43 -34.18
CA TYR A 291 25.41 3.47 -34.24
C TYR A 291 24.92 3.92 -35.63
N LEU A 292 23.76 3.42 -36.02
CA LEU A 292 23.09 3.80 -37.26
C LEU A 292 21.69 4.29 -36.97
N LYS A 293 21.48 5.59 -37.18
CA LYS A 293 20.21 6.26 -36.90
C LYS A 293 19.77 7.07 -38.13
N PRO A 294 18.89 6.54 -39.00
CA PRO A 294 18.26 7.34 -40.03
C PRO A 294 17.30 8.34 -39.39
N VAL A 295 17.29 9.55 -39.90
CA VAL A 295 16.38 10.61 -39.51
C VAL A 295 15.71 11.14 -40.78
N SER A 296 14.38 11.24 -40.72
CA SER A 296 13.59 11.88 -41.77
C SER A 296 12.67 12.91 -41.09
N TYR A 297 12.70 14.13 -41.64
CA TYR A 297 11.79 15.17 -41.17
C TYR A 297 11.19 15.93 -42.35
N THR A 298 9.95 16.30 -42.20
CA THR A 298 9.28 17.27 -43.10
C THR A 298 8.77 18.41 -42.26
N HIS A 299 8.95 19.64 -42.76
CA HIS A 299 8.40 20.83 -42.11
C HIS A 299 7.76 21.75 -43.17
N LEU A 300 6.69 22.40 -42.76
CA LEU A 300 6.03 23.46 -43.48
C LEU A 300 6.13 24.73 -42.63
N THR A 301 6.73 25.77 -43.19
CA THR A 301 6.78 27.07 -42.56
C THR A 301 5.90 28.01 -43.40
N LEU A 302 4.92 28.62 -42.80
CA LEU A 302 4.06 29.63 -43.41
C LEU A 302 4.39 30.99 -42.78
N PRO A 303 4.69 31.99 -43.61
CA PRO A 303 4.93 33.35 -43.15
C PRO A 303 3.66 34.02 -42.64
#